data_c87d134e3afc62a2eaf1f37deef91df9
#
_entry.id   c87d134e3afc62a2eaf1f37deef91df9
#
_cell.length_a   1.000
_cell.length_b   1.000
_cell.length_c   1.000
_cell.angle_alpha   90.00
_cell.angle_beta   90.00
_cell.angle_gamma   90.00
#
_symmetry.space_group_name_H-M   'P 1'
#
loop_
_entity.id
_entity.type
_entity.pdbx_description
1 polymer ?
#
loop_
_entity_poly.entity_id
_entity_poly.type
_entity_poly.pdbx_seq_one_letter_code
_entity_poly.pdbx_strand_id
1 'polypeptide(L)'
;MQGGAVSSGKRGVLGVVGSAAGGVEALRAGLVALAIDRGWQVAVTLTPTAGHWLRLSGEVERLEKLTGLPVRDEPRLPGDARPHPPVDCYVVAPASANMVAKLATGLMDNQALTQVGEAIGTLGLPVVVFPRVNAAHARHPAWQRHIDTLRAGGVHVVYGPDVWPLYEPREAPAGRELPWAAVLDAVDEATR
;
A
#
# COMPACT_ATOMS: atom_id res chain seq x y z
N MET A 1 -4.07 42.78 -0.59
CA MET A 1 -4.43 41.40 -0.99
C MET A 1 -3.54 40.46 -0.18
N GLN A 2 -4.10 39.91 0.90
CA GLN A 2 -3.38 38.97 1.76
C GLN A 2 -3.60 37.57 1.21
N GLY A 3 -2.53 36.95 0.71
CA GLY A 3 -2.52 35.57 0.32
C GLY A 3 -2.64 34.69 1.56
N GLY A 4 -3.77 34.03 1.72
CA GLY A 4 -3.97 33.05 2.78
C GLY A 4 -3.02 31.89 2.59
N ALA A 5 -2.05 31.72 3.48
CA ALA A 5 -1.29 30.50 3.62
C ALA A 5 -2.27 29.39 4.05
N VAL A 6 -2.48 28.41 3.17
CA VAL A 6 -3.20 27.19 3.51
C VAL A 6 -2.36 26.50 4.59
N SER A 7 -2.84 26.51 5.83
CA SER A 7 -2.29 25.74 6.94
C SER A 7 -2.33 24.26 6.54
N SER A 8 -1.17 23.68 6.26
CA SER A 8 -1.03 22.23 6.11
C SER A 8 -1.14 21.59 7.49
N GLY A 9 -2.35 21.41 7.99
CA GLY A 9 -2.62 20.63 9.19
C GLY A 9 -2.09 19.20 8.96
N LYS A 10 -1.38 18.62 9.95
CA LYS A 10 -0.98 17.20 9.94
C LYS A 10 -2.24 16.34 9.75
N ARG A 11 -2.28 15.54 8.69
CA ARG A 11 -3.43 14.68 8.33
C ARG A 11 -3.56 13.40 9.17
N GLY A 12 -2.55 13.04 9.91
CA GLY A 12 -2.46 11.77 10.62
C GLY A 12 -1.35 10.86 10.09
N VAL A 13 -1.44 9.58 10.39
CA VAL A 13 -0.44 8.57 10.00
C VAL A 13 -1.00 7.66 8.93
N LEU A 14 -0.34 7.61 7.77
CA LEU A 14 -0.63 6.67 6.68
C LEU A 14 0.30 5.46 6.79
N GLY A 15 -0.29 4.28 7.00
CA GLY A 15 0.41 3.01 6.91
C GLY A 15 0.55 2.56 5.45
N VAL A 16 1.73 2.71 4.88
CA VAL A 16 2.02 2.26 3.51
C VAL A 16 2.54 0.83 3.54
N VAL A 17 1.86 -0.06 2.83
CA VAL A 17 2.25 -1.47 2.73
C VAL A 17 2.62 -1.81 1.29
N GLY A 18 3.88 -2.25 1.09
CA GLY A 18 4.39 -2.68 -0.21
C GLY A 18 4.56 -4.21 -0.29
N SER A 19 4.07 -4.82 -1.37
CA SER A 19 4.33 -6.23 -1.67
C SER A 19 5.25 -6.40 -2.89
N ALA A 20 5.87 -7.57 -3.03
CA ALA A 20 6.75 -7.90 -4.14
C ALA A 20 5.96 -8.01 -5.46
N ALA A 21 5.69 -6.87 -6.07
CA ALA A 21 5.07 -6.72 -7.38
C ALA A 21 5.81 -5.63 -8.16
N GLY A 22 5.76 -5.68 -9.49
CA GLY A 22 6.46 -4.69 -10.33
C GLY A 22 6.02 -3.27 -9.98
N GLY A 23 6.97 -2.37 -9.84
CA GLY A 23 6.78 -0.98 -9.42
C GLY A 23 7.00 -0.73 -7.93
N VAL A 24 7.24 -1.78 -7.11
CA VAL A 24 7.56 -1.59 -5.69
C VAL A 24 8.89 -0.84 -5.50
N GLU A 25 9.80 -0.93 -6.43
CA GLU A 25 11.06 -0.17 -6.48
C GLU A 25 10.85 1.35 -6.56
N ALA A 26 9.70 1.79 -7.09
CA ALA A 26 9.32 3.19 -7.17
C ALA A 26 8.47 3.67 -5.95
N LEU A 27 8.23 2.81 -4.97
CA LEU A 27 7.36 3.09 -3.82
C LEU A 27 7.74 4.40 -3.11
N ARG A 28 9.04 4.62 -2.88
CA ARG A 28 9.54 5.81 -2.18
C ARG A 28 9.22 7.10 -2.94
N ALA A 29 9.59 7.17 -4.21
CA ALA A 29 9.41 8.39 -5.01
C ALA A 29 7.96 8.57 -5.47
N GLY A 30 7.26 7.45 -5.78
CA GLY A 30 5.92 7.49 -6.35
C GLY A 30 4.81 7.65 -5.31
N LEU A 31 4.87 6.94 -4.18
CA LEU A 31 3.78 6.96 -3.20
C LEU A 31 4.17 7.70 -1.92
N VAL A 32 5.31 7.31 -1.31
CA VAL A 32 5.68 7.82 0.02
C VAL A 32 5.97 9.31 0.00
N ALA A 33 6.75 9.79 -0.97
CA ALA A 33 7.06 11.22 -1.11
C ALA A 33 5.78 12.04 -1.36
N LEU A 34 4.92 11.59 -2.28
CA LEU A 34 3.65 12.26 -2.55
C LEU A 34 2.70 12.29 -1.35
N ALA A 35 2.68 11.21 -0.54
CA ALA A 35 1.88 11.17 0.68
C ALA A 35 2.37 12.20 1.72
N ILE A 36 3.70 12.31 1.87
CA ILE A 36 4.31 13.33 2.75
C ILE A 36 3.99 14.73 2.26
N ASP A 37 4.07 14.99 0.95
CA ASP A 37 3.71 16.28 0.34
C ASP A 37 2.23 16.64 0.56
N ARG A 38 1.35 15.61 0.69
CA ARG A 38 -0.06 15.79 1.07
C ARG A 38 -0.29 15.95 2.58
N GLY A 39 0.77 15.99 3.39
CA GLY A 39 0.71 16.24 4.84
C GLY A 39 0.59 14.99 5.71
N TRP A 40 0.74 13.78 5.17
CA TRP A 40 0.75 12.54 5.94
C TRP A 40 2.10 12.31 6.62
N GLN A 41 2.07 11.83 7.87
CA GLN A 41 3.20 11.09 8.42
C GLN A 41 3.11 9.66 7.87
N VAL A 42 4.20 9.12 7.34
CA VAL A 42 4.17 7.81 6.67
C VAL A 42 4.94 6.77 7.46
N ALA A 43 4.30 5.62 7.72
CA ALA A 43 4.90 4.43 8.30
C ALA A 43 4.90 3.30 7.26
N VAL A 44 6.08 2.75 6.92
CA VAL A 44 6.22 1.76 5.84
C VAL A 44 6.39 0.36 6.39
N THR A 45 5.57 -0.57 5.88
CA THR A 45 5.71 -2.01 6.12
C THR A 45 5.78 -2.74 4.77
N LEU A 46 6.72 -3.64 4.62
CA LEU A 46 6.93 -4.42 3.42
C LEU A 46 6.61 -5.90 3.69
N THR A 47 6.18 -6.62 2.67
CA THR A 47 6.24 -8.08 2.75
C THR A 47 7.71 -8.52 2.78
N PRO A 48 8.06 -9.69 3.36
CA PRO A 48 9.46 -10.12 3.46
C PRO A 48 10.22 -10.10 2.13
N THR A 49 9.57 -10.55 1.05
CA THR A 49 10.19 -10.52 -0.28
C THR A 49 10.40 -9.09 -0.79
N ALA A 50 9.45 -8.18 -0.59
CA ALA A 50 9.61 -6.77 -0.97
C ALA A 50 10.72 -6.11 -0.15
N GLY A 51 10.78 -6.38 1.16
CA GLY A 51 11.86 -5.91 2.03
C GLY A 51 13.23 -6.39 1.57
N HIS A 52 13.34 -7.66 1.20
CA HIS A 52 14.57 -8.20 0.64
C HIS A 52 14.99 -7.47 -0.65
N TRP A 53 14.08 -7.29 -1.62
CA TRP A 53 14.40 -6.60 -2.88
C TRP A 53 14.83 -5.15 -2.65
N LEU A 54 14.11 -4.43 -1.79
CA LEU A 54 14.38 -3.02 -1.55
C LEU A 54 15.65 -2.79 -0.70
N ARG A 55 16.05 -3.74 0.16
CA ARG A 55 17.38 -3.70 0.81
C ARG A 55 18.51 -3.86 -0.19
N LEU A 56 18.40 -4.81 -1.11
CA LEU A 56 19.44 -5.01 -2.14
C LEU A 56 19.68 -3.77 -3.01
N SER A 57 18.66 -2.94 -3.20
CA SER A 57 18.75 -1.67 -3.95
C SER A 57 19.04 -0.45 -3.09
N GLY A 58 19.16 -0.59 -1.76
CA GLY A 58 19.34 0.52 -0.82
C GLY A 58 18.11 1.42 -0.67
N GLU A 59 16.93 0.98 -1.10
CA GLU A 59 15.69 1.76 -0.99
C GLU A 59 15.09 1.71 0.42
N VAL A 60 15.37 0.68 1.21
CA VAL A 60 14.93 0.62 2.61
C VAL A 60 15.52 1.78 3.41
N GLU A 61 16.82 1.97 3.36
CA GLU A 61 17.52 3.03 4.07
C GLU A 61 17.08 4.43 3.59
N ARG A 62 16.76 4.56 2.30
CA ARG A 62 16.22 5.80 1.74
C ARG A 62 14.80 6.08 2.21
N LEU A 63 13.97 5.05 2.36
CA LEU A 63 12.62 5.14 2.92
C LEU A 63 12.68 5.57 4.39
N GLU A 64 13.55 4.95 5.20
CA GLU A 64 13.74 5.29 6.61
C GLU A 64 14.22 6.73 6.78
N LYS A 65 15.17 7.17 5.96
CA LYS A 65 15.63 8.56 5.96
C LYS A 65 14.51 9.55 5.58
N LEU A 66 13.66 9.19 4.63
CA LEU A 66 12.58 10.07 4.16
C LEU A 66 11.44 10.17 5.19
N THR A 67 11.05 9.05 5.80
CA THR A 67 9.92 9.00 6.74
C THR A 67 10.30 9.33 8.19
N GLY A 68 11.57 9.20 8.55
CA GLY A 68 12.06 9.27 9.93
C GLY A 68 11.61 8.08 10.79
N LEU A 69 11.06 7.02 10.21
CA LEU A 69 10.59 5.82 10.88
C LEU A 69 11.27 4.57 10.29
N PRO A 70 11.49 3.52 11.09
CA PRO A 70 12.03 2.27 10.57
C PRO A 70 11.06 1.61 9.58
N VAL A 71 11.59 1.01 8.51
CA VAL A 71 10.82 0.17 7.60
C VAL A 71 10.70 -1.23 8.22
N ARG A 72 9.49 -1.76 8.27
CA ARG A 72 9.20 -3.09 8.83
C ARG A 72 8.93 -4.11 7.74
N ASP A 73 9.44 -5.31 7.92
CA ASP A 73 9.12 -6.48 7.08
C ASP A 73 9.04 -7.77 7.91
N GLU A 74 9.38 -7.67 9.20
CA GLU A 74 9.32 -8.77 10.16
C GLU A 74 8.50 -8.39 11.41
N PRO A 75 7.92 -9.37 12.10
CA PRO A 75 7.29 -9.15 13.40
C PRO A 75 8.31 -8.66 14.43
N ARG A 76 7.90 -7.76 15.32
CA ARG A 76 8.67 -7.43 16.51
C ARG A 76 8.64 -8.59 17.51
N LEU A 77 9.65 -8.68 18.35
CA LEU A 77 9.64 -9.63 19.47
C LEU A 77 8.60 -9.19 20.54
N PRO A 78 8.02 -10.15 21.28
CA PRO A 78 7.22 -9.82 22.47
C PRO A 78 8.04 -8.97 23.45
N GLY A 79 7.49 -7.83 23.84
CA GLY A 79 8.18 -6.88 24.74
C GLY A 79 8.88 -5.72 24.04
N ASP A 80 9.16 -5.78 22.74
CA ASP A 80 9.70 -4.65 22.00
C ASP A 80 8.69 -3.49 21.93
N ALA A 81 9.20 -2.26 21.95
CA ALA A 81 8.40 -1.08 21.68
C ALA A 81 7.78 -1.15 20.27
N ARG A 82 6.61 -0.55 20.10
CA ARG A 82 6.00 -0.40 18.76
C ARG A 82 6.82 0.61 17.94
N PRO A 83 7.41 0.20 16.80
CA PRO A 83 8.26 1.09 16.02
C PRO A 83 7.49 2.14 15.21
N HIS A 84 6.20 1.91 14.95
CA HIS A 84 5.31 2.83 14.25
C HIS A 84 4.27 3.42 15.21
N PRO A 85 3.87 4.69 15.01
CA PRO A 85 2.73 5.27 15.70
C PRO A 85 1.42 4.59 15.27
N PRO A 86 0.31 4.82 16.00
CA PRO A 86 -1.02 4.41 15.54
C PRO A 86 -1.30 4.94 14.13
N VAL A 87 -1.88 4.10 13.28
CA VAL A 87 -2.16 4.40 11.87
C VAL A 87 -3.63 4.78 11.70
N ASP A 88 -3.89 5.85 10.96
CA ASP A 88 -5.25 6.37 10.71
C ASP A 88 -5.85 5.84 9.40
N CYS A 89 -5.03 5.35 8.47
CA CYS A 89 -5.44 4.72 7.22
C CYS A 89 -4.32 3.80 6.71
N TYR A 90 -4.68 2.65 6.16
CA TYR A 90 -3.72 1.79 5.45
C TYR A 90 -3.88 1.89 3.94
N VAL A 91 -2.76 1.91 3.22
CA VAL A 91 -2.72 1.75 1.76
C VAL A 91 -1.77 0.61 1.39
N VAL A 92 -2.29 -0.37 0.67
CA VAL A 92 -1.51 -1.52 0.14
C VAL A 92 -1.26 -1.28 -1.34
N ALA A 93 -0.08 -0.80 -1.67
CA ALA A 93 0.30 -0.45 -3.04
C ALA A 93 1.82 -0.56 -3.25
N PRO A 94 2.27 -1.35 -4.23
CA PRO A 94 1.48 -2.27 -5.04
C PRO A 94 1.09 -3.54 -4.27
N ALA A 95 -0.13 -4.05 -4.50
CA ALA A 95 -0.58 -5.32 -3.98
C ALA A 95 -0.43 -6.43 -5.04
N SER A 96 0.41 -7.43 -4.79
CA SER A 96 0.54 -8.60 -5.67
C SER A 96 -0.73 -9.47 -5.63
N ALA A 97 -0.92 -10.34 -6.62
CA ALA A 97 -2.02 -11.30 -6.63
C ALA A 97 -2.04 -12.16 -5.35
N ASN A 98 -0.86 -12.55 -4.86
CA ASN A 98 -0.73 -13.29 -3.60
C ASN A 98 -1.20 -12.46 -2.39
N MET A 99 -0.83 -11.17 -2.32
CA MET A 99 -1.27 -10.25 -1.26
C MET A 99 -2.79 -10.11 -1.26
N VAL A 100 -3.40 -9.87 -2.43
CA VAL A 100 -4.86 -9.74 -2.59
C VAL A 100 -5.57 -11.03 -2.16
N ALA A 101 -5.09 -12.19 -2.62
CA ALA A 101 -5.69 -13.48 -2.27
C ALA A 101 -5.64 -13.75 -0.77
N LYS A 102 -4.49 -13.50 -0.12
CA LYS A 102 -4.31 -13.71 1.32
C LYS A 102 -5.18 -12.78 2.16
N LEU A 103 -5.25 -11.50 1.82
CA LEU A 103 -6.15 -10.56 2.50
C LEU A 103 -7.61 -10.98 2.37
N ALA A 104 -8.05 -11.40 1.16
CA ALA A 104 -9.42 -11.83 0.93
C ALA A 104 -9.80 -13.13 1.64
N THR A 105 -8.82 -13.97 1.97
CA THR A 105 -9.04 -15.26 2.66
C THR A 105 -8.64 -15.24 4.14
N GLY A 106 -8.21 -14.09 4.67
CA GLY A 106 -7.81 -13.96 6.07
C GLY A 106 -6.49 -14.64 6.43
N LEU A 107 -5.59 -14.87 5.47
CA LEU A 107 -4.27 -15.44 5.73
C LEU A 107 -3.28 -14.34 6.14
N MET A 108 -2.75 -14.44 7.37
CA MET A 108 -1.89 -13.43 7.99
C MET A 108 -0.52 -14.03 8.37
N ASP A 109 0.22 -14.52 7.37
CA ASP A 109 1.46 -15.28 7.56
C ASP A 109 2.74 -14.42 7.59
N ASN A 110 2.60 -13.10 7.57
CA ASN A 110 3.72 -12.17 7.75
C ASN A 110 3.23 -10.83 8.35
N GLN A 111 4.17 -9.98 8.75
CA GLN A 111 3.86 -8.72 9.42
C GLN A 111 2.94 -7.79 8.61
N ALA A 112 3.16 -7.67 7.31
CA ALA A 112 2.34 -6.81 6.44
C ALA A 112 0.88 -7.30 6.38
N LEU A 113 0.67 -8.60 6.20
CA LEU A 113 -0.66 -9.21 6.18
C LEU A 113 -1.35 -9.14 7.55
N THR A 114 -0.60 -9.34 8.64
CA THR A 114 -1.16 -9.22 10.00
C THR A 114 -1.69 -7.81 10.27
N GLN A 115 -0.92 -6.78 9.94
CA GLN A 115 -1.35 -5.39 10.14
C GLN A 115 -2.57 -5.02 9.29
N VAL A 116 -2.55 -5.36 8.00
CA VAL A 116 -3.67 -5.03 7.10
C VAL A 116 -4.91 -5.87 7.41
N GLY A 117 -4.74 -7.15 7.73
CA GLY A 117 -5.85 -8.02 8.13
C GLY A 117 -6.52 -7.57 9.42
N GLU A 118 -5.75 -7.12 10.42
CA GLU A 118 -6.28 -6.49 11.64
C GLU A 118 -7.02 -5.18 11.30
N ALA A 119 -6.46 -4.35 10.42
CA ALA A 119 -7.07 -3.10 10.00
C ALA A 119 -8.42 -3.31 9.29
N ILE A 120 -8.53 -4.31 8.40
CA ILE A 120 -9.81 -4.66 7.73
C ILE A 120 -10.89 -5.02 8.74
N GLY A 121 -10.53 -5.66 9.86
CA GLY A 121 -11.46 -6.00 10.94
C GLY A 121 -11.71 -4.87 11.94
N THR A 122 -10.99 -3.76 11.84
CA THR A 122 -11.09 -2.63 12.78
C THR A 122 -12.11 -1.61 12.29
N LEU A 123 -13.15 -1.39 13.07
CA LEU A 123 -14.20 -0.42 12.73
C LEU A 123 -13.63 1.01 12.61
N GLY A 124 -13.94 1.67 11.51
CA GLY A 124 -13.54 3.06 11.26
C GLY A 124 -12.09 3.24 10.82
N LEU A 125 -11.33 2.17 10.59
CA LEU A 125 -9.98 2.24 10.06
C LEU A 125 -9.99 1.94 8.55
N PRO A 126 -9.85 2.96 7.67
CA PRO A 126 -9.89 2.75 6.23
C PRO A 126 -8.73 1.93 5.72
N VAL A 127 -8.99 1.07 4.74
CA VAL A 127 -7.98 0.30 4.01
C VAL A 127 -8.18 0.49 2.52
N VAL A 128 -7.14 0.94 1.84
CA VAL A 128 -7.09 1.11 0.38
C VAL A 128 -6.15 0.06 -0.21
N VAL A 129 -6.56 -0.64 -1.26
CA VAL A 129 -5.73 -1.66 -1.91
C VAL A 129 -5.64 -1.38 -3.41
N PHE A 130 -4.42 -1.26 -3.94
CA PHE A 130 -4.15 -1.18 -5.37
C PHE A 130 -3.51 -2.47 -5.87
N PRO A 131 -4.29 -3.37 -6.53
CA PRO A 131 -3.78 -4.59 -7.12
C PRO A 131 -2.86 -4.33 -8.31
N ARG A 132 -1.63 -4.84 -8.28
CA ARG A 132 -0.67 -4.80 -9.38
C ARG A 132 -0.53 -6.20 -9.97
N VAL A 133 -1.35 -6.49 -10.98
CA VAL A 133 -1.45 -7.80 -11.63
C VAL A 133 -1.43 -7.65 -13.15
N ASN A 134 -1.32 -8.75 -13.87
CA ASN A 134 -1.50 -8.83 -15.33
C ASN A 134 -2.85 -9.47 -15.68
N ALA A 135 -3.19 -9.50 -16.98
CA ALA A 135 -4.46 -10.06 -17.46
C ALA A 135 -4.63 -11.54 -17.11
N ALA A 136 -3.56 -12.34 -17.15
CA ALA A 136 -3.62 -13.76 -16.79
C ALA A 136 -3.98 -13.96 -15.30
N HIS A 137 -3.41 -13.18 -14.39
CA HIS A 137 -3.80 -13.21 -12.98
C HIS A 137 -5.26 -12.82 -12.79
N ALA A 138 -5.73 -11.78 -13.50
CA ALA A 138 -7.11 -11.32 -13.40
C ALA A 138 -8.14 -12.31 -13.98
N ARG A 139 -7.72 -13.21 -14.87
CA ARG A 139 -8.57 -14.31 -15.37
C ARG A 139 -8.55 -15.55 -14.50
N HIS A 140 -7.73 -15.60 -13.45
CA HIS A 140 -7.75 -16.73 -12.52
C HIS A 140 -9.17 -16.90 -11.91
N PRO A 141 -9.74 -18.11 -11.86
CA PRO A 141 -11.13 -18.33 -11.43
C PRO A 141 -11.49 -17.76 -10.04
N ALA A 142 -10.51 -17.62 -9.14
CA ALA A 142 -10.72 -17.06 -7.81
C ALA A 142 -10.59 -15.53 -7.77
N TRP A 143 -10.04 -14.88 -8.82
CA TRP A 143 -9.67 -13.48 -8.77
C TRP A 143 -10.84 -12.54 -8.45
N GLN A 144 -11.90 -12.65 -9.22
CA GLN A 144 -13.07 -11.77 -9.03
C GLN A 144 -13.67 -11.94 -7.63
N ARG A 145 -13.75 -13.17 -7.13
CA ARG A 145 -14.24 -13.43 -5.77
C ARG A 145 -13.35 -12.80 -4.70
N HIS A 146 -12.02 -12.78 -4.89
CA HIS A 146 -11.12 -12.08 -3.95
C HIS A 146 -11.38 -10.57 -3.93
N ILE A 147 -11.54 -9.95 -5.10
CA ILE A 147 -11.88 -8.52 -5.21
C ILE A 147 -13.23 -8.22 -4.53
N ASP A 148 -14.25 -9.03 -4.81
CA ASP A 148 -15.59 -8.86 -4.25
C ASP A 148 -15.59 -9.05 -2.72
N THR A 149 -14.83 -10.03 -2.22
CA THR A 149 -14.66 -10.24 -0.76
C THR A 149 -14.04 -9.05 -0.08
N LEU A 150 -12.98 -8.47 -0.65
CA LEU A 150 -12.34 -7.28 -0.08
C LEU A 150 -13.31 -6.08 -0.09
N ARG A 151 -14.01 -5.85 -1.19
CA ARG A 151 -15.02 -4.77 -1.29
C ARG A 151 -16.16 -4.94 -0.29
N ALA A 152 -16.67 -6.16 -0.17
CA ALA A 152 -17.72 -6.47 0.81
C ALA A 152 -17.25 -6.29 2.27
N GLY A 153 -15.95 -6.46 2.52
CA GLY A 153 -15.29 -6.16 3.80
C GLY A 153 -14.98 -4.67 4.03
N GLY A 154 -15.43 -3.77 3.17
CA GLY A 154 -15.20 -2.32 3.30
C GLY A 154 -13.86 -1.83 2.79
N VAL A 155 -13.08 -2.67 2.10
CA VAL A 155 -11.81 -2.26 1.51
C VAL A 155 -12.05 -1.44 0.25
N HIS A 156 -11.40 -0.27 0.15
CA HIS A 156 -11.39 0.56 -1.06
C HIS A 156 -10.42 -0.03 -2.09
N VAL A 157 -10.95 -0.81 -3.05
CA VAL A 157 -10.12 -1.47 -4.06
C VAL A 157 -9.99 -0.58 -5.29
N VAL A 158 -8.81 0.01 -5.47
CA VAL A 158 -8.41 0.86 -6.61
C VAL A 158 -8.06 -0.05 -7.79
N TYR A 159 -9.08 -0.49 -8.54
CA TYR A 159 -8.92 -1.51 -9.57
C TYR A 159 -9.95 -1.33 -10.68
N GLY A 160 -9.49 -1.35 -11.91
CA GLY A 160 -10.32 -1.22 -13.11
C GLY A 160 -9.49 -0.81 -14.33
N PRO A 161 -10.05 -0.92 -15.53
CA PRO A 161 -9.36 -0.58 -16.79
C PRO A 161 -8.97 0.91 -16.85
N ASP A 162 -9.77 1.78 -16.27
CA ASP A 162 -9.52 3.24 -16.26
C ASP A 162 -8.42 3.64 -15.26
N VAL A 163 -8.12 2.78 -14.28
CA VAL A 163 -7.05 2.99 -13.29
C VAL A 163 -5.74 2.39 -13.78
N TRP A 164 -5.78 1.12 -14.15
CA TRP A 164 -4.61 0.35 -14.56
C TRP A 164 -4.97 -0.68 -15.62
N PRO A 165 -4.83 -0.37 -16.91
CA PRO A 165 -5.06 -1.33 -18.00
C PRO A 165 -4.21 -2.57 -17.84
N LEU A 166 -4.82 -3.74 -17.91
CA LEU A 166 -4.15 -5.03 -17.80
C LEU A 166 -3.63 -5.47 -19.16
N TYR A 167 -2.41 -5.99 -19.18
CA TYR A 167 -1.78 -6.57 -20.37
C TYR A 167 -1.50 -8.05 -20.12
N GLU A 168 -1.36 -8.81 -21.19
CA GLU A 168 -0.89 -10.18 -21.11
C GLU A 168 0.52 -10.24 -20.50
N PRO A 169 0.90 -11.38 -19.90
CA PRO A 169 2.27 -11.55 -19.41
C PRO A 169 3.30 -11.24 -20.50
N ARG A 170 4.26 -10.36 -20.18
CA ARG A 170 5.34 -9.88 -21.06
C ARG A 170 4.94 -8.92 -22.19
N GLU A 171 3.66 -8.53 -22.28
CA GLU A 171 3.18 -7.61 -23.32
C GLU A 171 2.97 -6.17 -22.83
N ALA A 172 3.15 -5.93 -21.55
CA ALA A 172 3.01 -4.57 -21.00
C ALA A 172 4.09 -3.64 -21.60
N PRO A 173 3.71 -2.44 -22.07
CA PRO A 173 4.66 -1.44 -22.52
C PRO A 173 5.73 -1.15 -21.45
N ALA A 174 6.97 -0.94 -21.90
CA ALA A 174 8.04 -0.52 -21.00
C ALA A 174 7.78 0.89 -20.43
N GLY A 175 8.34 1.17 -19.26
CA GLY A 175 8.28 2.52 -18.65
C GLY A 175 6.91 2.93 -18.09
N ARG A 176 5.98 2.00 -17.88
CA ARG A 176 4.70 2.32 -17.24
C ARG A 176 4.91 2.69 -15.78
N GLU A 177 4.51 3.89 -15.44
CA GLU A 177 4.45 4.31 -14.03
C GLU A 177 3.14 3.87 -13.39
N LEU A 178 3.21 3.48 -12.11
CA LEU A 178 2.01 3.14 -11.36
C LEU A 178 1.17 4.40 -11.08
N PRO A 179 -0.16 4.29 -10.97
CA PRO A 179 -1.05 5.43 -10.82
C PRO A 179 -1.06 5.95 -9.36
N TRP A 180 0.11 6.37 -8.88
CA TRP A 180 0.30 6.77 -7.47
C TRP A 180 -0.63 7.88 -7.01
N ALA A 181 -0.88 8.86 -7.89
CA ALA A 181 -1.82 9.96 -7.60
C ALA A 181 -3.24 9.43 -7.37
N ALA A 182 -3.73 8.56 -8.25
CA ALA A 182 -5.06 7.96 -8.13
C ALA A 182 -5.19 7.07 -6.87
N VAL A 183 -4.10 6.38 -6.49
CA VAL A 183 -4.07 5.61 -5.23
C VAL A 183 -4.20 6.54 -4.02
N LEU A 184 -3.50 7.68 -4.01
CA LEU A 184 -3.61 8.65 -2.93
C LEU A 184 -4.94 9.42 -2.94
N ASP A 185 -5.54 9.64 -4.10
CA ASP A 185 -6.88 10.23 -4.19
C ASP A 185 -7.92 9.31 -3.52
N ALA A 186 -7.80 7.99 -3.73
CA ALA A 186 -8.62 7.01 -3.03
C ALA A 186 -8.38 7.00 -1.50
N VAL A 187 -7.13 7.22 -1.04
CA VAL A 187 -6.84 7.43 0.39
C VAL A 187 -7.54 8.67 0.92
N ASP A 188 -7.45 9.79 0.17
CA ASP A 188 -8.11 11.04 0.55
C ASP A 188 -9.63 10.91 0.60
N GLU A 189 -10.23 10.10 -0.27
CA GLU A 189 -11.67 9.80 -0.26
C GLU A 189 -12.06 8.93 0.93
N ALA A 190 -11.28 7.90 1.22
CA ALA A 190 -11.55 6.96 2.30
C ALA A 190 -11.42 7.59 3.70
N THR A 191 -10.73 8.72 3.83
CA THR A 191 -10.45 9.41 5.09
C THR A 191 -11.26 10.69 5.32
N ARG A 192 -12.25 10.97 4.47
CA ARG A 192 -13.22 12.06 4.64
C ARG A 192 -14.29 11.62 5.61
#